data_30e2d7122b60f72842310ac6084363b4
#
_entry.id   30e2d7122b60f72842310ac6084363b4
#
_cell.length_a   1.000
_cell.length_b   1.000
_cell.length_c   1.000
_cell.angle_alpha   90.00
_cell.angle_beta   90.00
_cell.angle_gamma   90.00
#
_symmetry.space_group_name_H-M   'P 1'
#
loop_
_entity.id
_entity.type
_entity.pdbx_description
1 polymer ?
#
loop_
_entity_poly.entity_id
_entity_poly.type
_entity_poly.pdbx_seq_one_letter_code
_entity_poly.pdbx_strand_id
1 'polypeptide(L)'
;MSRAKIADILILLFLIGMCALVLIPLVFMFTASTMPAIDIMKLPYPWFSDHIHWQNFWNGLRGPEGDFILLRNTLNSLIVAVTVTASTVLLSSMTGYGLAKFEFRGRNVVFMTIMATMMIPFEAIMIPLYMVVMGMGLQDSYAGL
;
A
#
# COMPACT_ATOMS: atom_id res chain seq x y z
N MET A 1 1.64 11.09 42.83
CA MET A 1 1.97 11.05 41.39
C MET A 1 1.92 12.48 40.85
N SER A 2 2.96 12.93 40.13
CA SER A 2 2.92 14.27 39.53
C SER A 2 1.87 14.32 38.41
N ARG A 3 1.27 15.50 38.18
CA ARG A 3 0.26 15.68 37.11
C ARG A 3 0.78 15.24 35.73
N ALA A 4 2.09 15.39 35.48
CA ALA A 4 2.73 14.91 34.26
C ALA A 4 2.64 13.40 34.12
N LYS A 5 2.94 12.62 35.16
CA LYS A 5 2.86 11.14 35.13
C LYS A 5 1.42 10.64 34.87
N ILE A 6 0.42 11.34 35.36
CA ILE A 6 -0.99 10.98 35.09
C ILE A 6 -1.32 11.23 33.62
N ALA A 7 -0.91 12.36 33.07
CA ALA A 7 -1.11 12.68 31.66
C ALA A 7 -0.42 11.64 30.75
N ASP A 8 0.83 11.27 31.06
CA ASP A 8 1.57 10.25 30.29
C ASP A 8 0.86 8.88 30.31
N ILE A 9 0.32 8.48 31.46
CA ILE A 9 -0.45 7.23 31.58
C ILE A 9 -1.73 7.28 30.75
N LEU A 10 -2.46 8.40 30.80
CA LEU A 10 -3.69 8.57 30.01
C LEU A 10 -3.42 8.53 28.50
N ILE A 11 -2.35 9.21 28.05
CA ILE A 11 -1.90 9.16 26.68
C ILE A 11 -1.54 7.73 26.26
N LEU A 12 -0.79 7.03 27.09
CA LEU A 12 -0.39 5.64 26.83
C LEU A 12 -1.60 4.72 26.72
N LEU A 13 -2.57 4.83 27.63
CA LEU A 13 -3.81 4.04 27.59
C LEU A 13 -4.63 4.34 26.34
N PHE A 14 -4.73 5.62 25.96
CA PHE A 14 -5.39 6.02 24.73
C PHE A 14 -4.70 5.41 23.49
N LEU A 15 -3.37 5.49 23.42
CA LEU A 15 -2.59 4.91 22.32
C LEU A 15 -2.73 3.40 22.23
N ILE A 16 -2.71 2.69 23.39
CA ILE A 16 -2.95 1.25 23.44
C ILE A 16 -4.36 0.91 22.94
N GLY A 17 -5.38 1.67 23.36
CA GLY A 17 -6.76 1.49 22.89
C GLY A 17 -6.91 1.69 21.39
N MET A 18 -6.28 2.74 20.84
CA MET A 18 -6.24 2.98 19.39
C MET A 18 -5.49 1.87 18.63
N CYS A 19 -4.36 1.42 19.17
CA CYS A 19 -3.61 0.31 18.59
C CYS A 19 -4.45 -0.97 18.56
N ALA A 20 -5.12 -1.31 19.67
CA ALA A 20 -6.01 -2.47 19.74
C ALA A 20 -7.14 -2.38 18.70
N LEU A 21 -7.74 -1.23 18.54
CA LEU A 21 -8.81 -1.00 17.55
C LEU A 21 -8.31 -1.23 16.11
N VAL A 22 -7.10 -0.73 15.78
CA VAL A 22 -6.48 -0.94 14.46
C VAL A 22 -6.13 -2.41 14.22
N LEU A 23 -5.82 -3.18 15.28
CA LEU A 23 -5.50 -4.59 15.17
C LEU A 23 -6.73 -5.49 14.94
N ILE A 24 -7.94 -5.06 15.33
CA ILE A 24 -9.17 -5.86 15.16
C ILE A 24 -9.35 -6.37 13.74
N PRO A 25 -9.30 -5.53 12.67
CA PRO A 25 -9.46 -6.03 11.30
C PRO A 25 -8.33 -6.98 10.86
N LEU A 26 -7.12 -6.82 11.38
CA LEU A 26 -6.01 -7.73 11.09
C LEU A 26 -6.21 -9.10 11.76
N VAL A 27 -6.67 -9.10 13.02
CA VAL A 27 -7.03 -10.34 13.73
C VAL A 27 -8.19 -11.02 13.01
N PHE A 28 -9.24 -10.28 12.61
CA PHE A 28 -10.34 -10.81 11.82
C PHE A 28 -9.85 -11.45 10.51
N MET A 29 -9.00 -10.76 9.76
CA MET A 29 -8.44 -11.29 8.51
C MET A 29 -7.67 -12.59 8.74
N PHE A 30 -6.84 -12.64 9.80
CA PHE A 30 -6.08 -13.84 10.13
C PHE A 30 -6.98 -15.00 10.56
N THR A 31 -7.95 -14.76 11.44
CA THR A 31 -8.88 -15.80 11.88
C THR A 31 -9.76 -16.29 10.73
N ALA A 32 -10.29 -15.38 9.91
CA ALA A 32 -11.10 -15.73 8.74
C ALA A 32 -10.32 -16.57 7.72
N SER A 33 -9.04 -16.30 7.51
CA SER A 33 -8.20 -17.06 6.57
C SER A 33 -8.00 -18.53 6.98
N THR A 34 -8.16 -18.84 8.26
CA THR A 34 -8.00 -20.19 8.83
C THR A 34 -9.31 -20.95 9.00
N MET A 35 -10.45 -20.34 8.66
CA MET A 35 -11.79 -20.93 8.83
C MET A 35 -12.38 -21.41 7.51
N PRO A 36 -13.33 -22.38 7.55
CA PRO A 36 -14.17 -22.68 6.39
C PRO A 36 -15.05 -21.48 6.05
N ALA A 37 -15.34 -21.28 4.75
CA ALA A 37 -16.14 -20.15 4.27
C ALA A 37 -17.51 -20.03 4.94
N ILE A 38 -18.13 -21.18 5.31
CA ILE A 38 -19.44 -21.21 5.97
C ILE A 38 -19.38 -20.60 7.38
N ASP A 39 -18.25 -20.72 8.09
CA ASP A 39 -18.10 -20.22 9.45
C ASP A 39 -17.89 -18.71 9.47
N ILE A 40 -17.29 -18.15 8.42
CA ILE A 40 -17.09 -16.70 8.29
C ILE A 40 -18.43 -15.94 8.24
N MET A 41 -19.47 -16.60 7.70
CA MET A 41 -20.82 -16.02 7.55
C MET A 41 -21.73 -16.23 8.77
N LYS A 42 -21.27 -16.97 9.79
CA LYS A 42 -22.07 -17.24 11.00
C LYS A 42 -22.17 -16.01 11.90
N LEU A 43 -23.32 -15.86 12.51
CA LEU A 43 -23.57 -14.86 13.56
C LEU A 43 -24.04 -15.57 14.85
N PRO A 44 -23.36 -15.32 16.01
CA PRO A 44 -22.19 -14.46 16.19
C PRO A 44 -20.95 -15.02 15.51
N TYR A 45 -20.02 -14.13 15.08
CA TYR A 45 -18.78 -14.53 14.41
C TYR A 45 -17.89 -15.35 15.35
N PRO A 46 -17.53 -16.58 14.98
CA PRO A 46 -16.64 -17.41 15.78
C PRO A 46 -15.20 -16.95 15.58
N TRP A 47 -14.64 -16.20 16.54
CA TRP A 47 -13.28 -15.66 16.46
C TRP A 47 -12.19 -16.73 16.34
N PHE A 48 -12.48 -17.94 16.76
CA PHE A 48 -11.57 -19.07 16.66
C PHE A 48 -12.32 -20.28 16.11
N SER A 49 -11.69 -20.97 15.16
CA SER A 49 -12.21 -22.23 14.62
C SER A 49 -11.73 -23.41 15.45
N ASP A 50 -12.53 -24.45 15.57
CA ASP A 50 -12.13 -25.69 16.24
C ASP A 50 -11.00 -26.42 15.49
N HIS A 51 -10.90 -26.19 14.18
CA HIS A 51 -9.86 -26.71 13.32
C HIS A 51 -9.29 -25.66 12.39
N ILE A 52 -7.96 -25.55 12.33
CA ILE A 52 -7.28 -24.62 11.42
C ILE A 52 -7.21 -25.25 10.03
N HIS A 53 -7.81 -24.59 9.06
CA HIS A 53 -7.86 -25.00 7.66
C HIS A 53 -6.68 -24.45 6.86
N TRP A 54 -5.49 -25.01 7.01
CA TRP A 54 -4.29 -24.60 6.25
C TRP A 54 -4.46 -24.74 4.74
N GLN A 55 -5.39 -25.60 4.33
CA GLN A 55 -5.72 -25.81 2.92
C GLN A 55 -6.21 -24.53 2.23
N ASN A 56 -6.78 -23.57 2.98
CA ASN A 56 -7.23 -22.29 2.43
C ASN A 56 -6.08 -21.50 1.81
N PHE A 57 -4.91 -21.52 2.44
CA PHE A 57 -3.71 -20.85 1.90
C PHE A 57 -3.24 -21.49 0.60
N TRP A 58 -3.24 -22.82 0.57
CA TRP A 58 -2.86 -23.56 -0.64
C TRP A 58 -3.86 -23.32 -1.78
N ASN A 59 -5.16 -23.40 -1.49
CA ASN A 59 -6.20 -23.13 -2.45
C ASN A 59 -6.16 -21.69 -2.95
N GLY A 60 -5.88 -20.72 -2.06
CA GLY A 60 -5.70 -19.32 -2.43
C GLY A 60 -4.51 -19.11 -3.36
N LEU A 61 -3.38 -19.78 -3.11
CA LEU A 61 -2.20 -19.71 -4.00
C LEU A 61 -2.47 -20.36 -5.36
N ARG A 62 -3.15 -21.53 -5.36
CA ARG A 62 -3.37 -22.31 -6.56
C ARG A 62 -4.46 -21.73 -7.47
N GLY A 63 -5.42 -20.96 -6.90
CA GLY A 63 -6.57 -20.45 -7.64
C GLY A 63 -7.58 -21.54 -8.03
N PRO A 64 -8.77 -21.17 -8.48
CA PRO A 64 -9.84 -22.11 -8.84
C PRO A 64 -9.48 -23.04 -10.01
N GLU A 65 -8.73 -22.54 -10.97
CA GLU A 65 -8.31 -23.25 -12.19
C GLU A 65 -6.92 -23.87 -12.08
N GLY A 66 -6.25 -23.71 -10.93
CA GLY A 66 -4.91 -24.25 -10.70
C GLY A 66 -3.79 -23.46 -11.39
N ASP A 67 -4.04 -22.23 -11.79
CA ASP A 67 -3.17 -21.38 -12.61
C ASP A 67 -2.23 -20.47 -11.82
N PHE A 68 -2.21 -20.59 -10.48
CA PHE A 68 -1.36 -19.81 -9.58
C PHE A 68 -1.48 -18.28 -9.80
N ILE A 69 -2.69 -17.81 -10.10
CA ILE A 69 -2.96 -16.41 -10.45
C ILE A 69 -2.49 -15.44 -9.37
N LEU A 70 -2.64 -15.81 -8.09
CA LEU A 70 -2.20 -14.98 -6.96
C LEU A 70 -0.67 -14.81 -6.97
N LEU A 71 0.07 -15.89 -7.23
CA LEU A 71 1.53 -15.83 -7.31
C LEU A 71 1.99 -14.96 -8.48
N ARG A 72 1.37 -15.13 -9.65
CA ARG A 72 1.65 -14.29 -10.83
C ARG A 72 1.38 -12.83 -10.56
N ASN A 73 0.22 -12.50 -9.96
CA ASN A 73 -0.13 -11.12 -9.64
C ASN A 73 0.81 -10.52 -8.59
N THR A 74 1.22 -11.32 -7.60
CA THR A 74 2.22 -10.88 -6.60
C THR A 74 3.58 -10.59 -7.26
N LEU A 75 4.03 -11.45 -8.18
CA LEU A 75 5.27 -11.20 -8.94
C LEU A 75 5.17 -9.95 -9.81
N ASN A 76 4.05 -9.75 -10.50
CA ASN A 76 3.80 -8.52 -11.28
C ASN A 76 3.87 -7.27 -10.39
N SER A 77 3.19 -7.30 -9.25
CA SER A 77 3.23 -6.19 -8.28
C SER A 77 4.65 -5.95 -7.75
N LEU A 78 5.41 -7.01 -7.49
CA LEU A 78 6.80 -6.90 -7.04
C LEU A 78 7.69 -6.26 -8.11
N ILE A 79 7.57 -6.68 -9.37
CA ILE A 79 8.32 -6.10 -10.50
C ILE A 79 8.03 -4.60 -10.61
N VAL A 80 6.75 -4.23 -10.60
CA VAL A 80 6.34 -2.81 -10.68
C VAL A 80 6.88 -2.04 -9.48
N ALA A 81 6.67 -2.54 -8.25
CA ALA A 81 7.11 -1.86 -7.04
C ALA A 81 8.63 -1.64 -7.01
N VAL A 82 9.43 -2.66 -7.34
CA VAL A 82 10.90 -2.55 -7.36
C VAL A 82 11.35 -1.57 -8.44
N THR A 83 10.80 -1.69 -9.66
CA THR A 83 11.20 -0.84 -10.79
C THR A 83 10.85 0.63 -10.52
N VAL A 84 9.62 0.91 -10.08
CA VAL A 84 9.18 2.27 -9.78
C VAL A 84 9.98 2.85 -8.62
N THR A 85 10.17 2.09 -7.54
CA THR A 85 10.94 2.57 -6.37
C THR A 85 12.39 2.88 -6.76
N ALA A 86 13.06 1.96 -7.45
CA ALA A 86 14.44 2.16 -7.86
C ALA A 86 14.60 3.39 -8.78
N SER A 87 13.72 3.51 -9.78
CA SER A 87 13.71 4.66 -10.69
C SER A 87 13.43 5.98 -9.96
N THR A 88 12.44 6.00 -9.08
CA THR A 88 12.09 7.18 -8.30
C THR A 88 13.23 7.61 -7.38
N VAL A 89 13.83 6.68 -6.64
CA VAL A 89 14.96 6.98 -5.75
C VAL A 89 16.15 7.51 -6.55
N LEU A 90 16.47 6.87 -7.67
CA LEU A 90 17.59 7.30 -8.53
C LEU A 90 17.36 8.73 -9.06
N LEU A 91 16.22 8.96 -9.72
CA LEU A 91 15.90 10.26 -10.33
C LEU A 91 15.76 11.37 -9.28
N SER A 92 15.11 11.08 -8.15
CA SER A 92 14.96 12.06 -7.07
C SER A 92 16.30 12.41 -6.43
N SER A 93 17.17 11.40 -6.22
CA SER A 93 18.51 11.64 -5.68
C SER A 93 19.37 12.47 -6.63
N MET A 94 19.34 12.17 -7.94
CA MET A 94 20.05 12.94 -8.96
C MET A 94 19.55 14.38 -9.04
N THR A 95 18.22 14.55 -9.05
CA THR A 95 17.58 15.87 -9.10
C THR A 95 17.89 16.68 -7.84
N GLY A 96 17.72 16.05 -6.66
CA GLY A 96 18.02 16.69 -5.38
C GLY A 96 19.49 17.07 -5.25
N TYR A 97 20.40 16.18 -5.66
CA TYR A 97 21.83 16.48 -5.68
C TYR A 97 22.16 17.61 -6.64
N GLY A 98 21.61 17.58 -7.87
CA GLY A 98 21.81 18.64 -8.87
C GLY A 98 21.34 20.01 -8.37
N LEU A 99 20.16 20.05 -7.78
CA LEU A 99 19.60 21.28 -7.20
C LEU A 99 20.34 21.75 -5.93
N ALA A 100 20.91 20.86 -5.14
CA ALA A 100 21.64 21.22 -3.93
C ALA A 100 23.08 21.66 -4.21
N LYS A 101 23.78 20.95 -5.09
CA LYS A 101 25.22 21.08 -5.28
C LYS A 101 25.60 22.10 -6.33
N PHE A 102 24.81 22.27 -7.38
CA PHE A 102 25.15 23.12 -8.51
C PHE A 102 24.41 24.48 -8.48
N GLU A 103 25.13 25.56 -8.75
CA GLU A 103 24.56 26.88 -8.93
C GLU A 103 24.39 27.16 -10.42
N PHE A 104 23.15 27.27 -10.88
CA PHE A 104 22.83 27.56 -12.27
C PHE A 104 21.68 28.57 -12.39
N ARG A 105 21.60 29.26 -13.51
CA ARG A 105 20.52 30.24 -13.78
C ARG A 105 19.20 29.46 -13.91
N GLY A 106 18.18 29.87 -13.15
CA GLY A 106 16.85 29.20 -13.15
C GLY A 106 16.69 28.10 -12.13
N ARG A 107 17.68 27.77 -11.28
CA ARG A 107 17.59 26.75 -10.23
C ARG A 107 16.31 26.88 -9.39
N ASN A 108 15.99 28.09 -8.94
CA ASN A 108 14.82 28.37 -8.13
C ASN A 108 13.52 28.16 -8.93
N VAL A 109 13.52 28.48 -10.21
CA VAL A 109 12.35 28.22 -11.08
C VAL A 109 12.10 26.71 -11.21
N VAL A 110 13.14 25.92 -11.50
CA VAL A 110 13.04 24.45 -11.56
C VAL A 110 12.55 23.90 -10.24
N PHE A 111 13.13 24.31 -9.12
CA PHE A 111 12.69 23.86 -7.80
C PHE A 111 11.22 24.20 -7.53
N MET A 112 10.81 25.46 -7.79
CA MET A 112 9.41 25.88 -7.60
C MET A 112 8.45 25.15 -8.54
N THR A 113 8.87 24.83 -9.77
CA THR A 113 8.04 24.02 -10.69
C THR A 113 7.83 22.62 -10.15
N ILE A 114 8.87 21.96 -9.65
CA ILE A 114 8.75 20.64 -9.02
C ILE A 114 7.81 20.71 -7.82
N MET A 115 7.98 21.70 -6.94
CA MET A 115 7.09 21.88 -5.79
C MET A 115 5.64 22.13 -6.21
N ALA A 116 5.41 22.93 -7.25
CA ALA A 116 4.06 23.19 -7.77
C ALA A 116 3.39 21.92 -8.33
N THR A 117 4.15 21.07 -9.04
CA THR A 117 3.59 19.80 -9.53
C THR A 117 3.19 18.84 -8.40
N MET A 118 3.92 18.86 -7.28
CA MET A 118 3.57 18.04 -6.10
C MET A 118 2.30 18.52 -5.38
N MET A 119 1.88 19.78 -5.61
CA MET A 119 0.63 20.30 -5.04
C MET A 119 -0.62 19.88 -5.82
N ILE A 120 -0.45 19.36 -7.04
CA ILE A 120 -1.56 18.87 -7.83
C ILE A 120 -1.99 17.50 -7.27
N PRO A 121 -3.22 17.34 -6.76
CA PRO A 121 -3.69 16.07 -6.27
C PRO A 121 -3.76 15.04 -7.41
N PHE A 122 -3.23 13.85 -7.15
CA PHE A 122 -3.20 12.77 -8.16
C PHE A 122 -4.59 12.44 -8.69
N GLU A 123 -5.61 12.52 -7.86
CA GLU A 123 -7.01 12.28 -8.21
C GLU A 123 -7.51 13.19 -9.34
N ALA A 124 -7.00 14.42 -9.41
CA ALA A 124 -7.39 15.37 -10.46
C ALA A 124 -6.79 15.02 -11.84
N ILE A 125 -5.62 14.37 -11.85
CA ILE A 125 -4.93 13.99 -13.09
C ILE A 125 -5.17 12.53 -13.50
N MET A 126 -5.74 11.71 -12.64
CA MET A 126 -5.90 10.27 -12.85
C MET A 126 -6.72 9.96 -14.12
N ILE A 127 -7.86 10.64 -14.32
CA ILE A 127 -8.71 10.42 -15.49
C ILE A 127 -8.04 10.86 -16.79
N PRO A 128 -7.50 12.10 -16.90
CA PRO A 128 -6.74 12.50 -18.10
C PRO A 128 -5.56 11.59 -18.39
N LEU A 129 -4.82 11.16 -17.37
CA LEU A 129 -3.68 10.25 -17.53
C LEU A 129 -4.12 8.91 -18.10
N TYR A 130 -5.21 8.34 -17.57
CA TYR A 130 -5.76 7.10 -18.09
C TYR A 130 -6.17 7.22 -19.56
N MET A 131 -6.79 8.34 -19.97
CA MET A 131 -7.14 8.60 -21.36
C MET A 131 -5.91 8.65 -22.28
N VAL A 132 -4.81 9.24 -21.81
CA VAL A 132 -3.53 9.27 -22.54
C VAL A 132 -2.97 7.85 -22.70
N VAL A 133 -2.92 7.07 -21.63
CA VAL A 133 -2.44 5.66 -21.67
C VAL A 133 -3.29 4.81 -22.62
N MET A 134 -4.62 4.97 -22.58
CA MET A 134 -5.52 4.31 -23.52
C MET A 134 -5.26 4.75 -24.97
N GLY A 135 -5.12 6.05 -25.22
CA GLY A 135 -4.85 6.60 -26.55
C GLY A 135 -3.52 6.13 -27.14
N MET A 136 -2.55 5.80 -26.29
CA MET A 136 -1.26 5.21 -26.68
C MET A 136 -1.31 3.68 -26.87
N GLY A 137 -2.43 3.02 -26.53
CA GLY A 137 -2.57 1.55 -26.59
C GLY A 137 -1.72 0.81 -25.55
N LEU A 138 -1.38 1.47 -24.43
CA LEU A 138 -0.51 0.93 -23.37
C LEU A 138 -1.29 0.33 -22.19
N GLN A 139 -2.62 0.22 -22.31
CA GLN A 139 -3.44 -0.44 -21.29
C GLN A 139 -3.02 -1.91 -21.11
N ASP A 140 -3.14 -2.42 -19.90
CA ASP A 140 -2.76 -3.79 -19.52
C ASP A 140 -1.29 -4.15 -19.81
N SER A 141 -0.41 -3.15 -19.83
CA SER A 141 1.03 -3.35 -20.04
C SER A 141 1.87 -2.68 -18.96
N TYR A 142 3.05 -3.23 -18.69
CA TYR A 142 4.01 -2.60 -17.77
C TYR A 142 4.48 -1.20 -18.24
N ALA A 143 4.40 -0.92 -19.53
CA ALA A 143 4.79 0.38 -20.09
C ALA A 143 3.72 1.46 -19.86
N GLY A 144 2.49 1.08 -19.53
CA GLY A 144 1.39 1.98 -19.19
C GLY A 144 1.30 2.33 -17.72
N LEU A 145 2.14 1.71 -16.88
CA LEU A 145 2.24 1.97 -15.45
C LEU A 145 3.36 2.97 -15.14
#